data_f12b173a3e259d215447c5656c391249
#
_entry.id   f12b173a3e259d215447c5656c391249
#
_cell.length_a   1.000
_cell.length_b   1.000
_cell.length_c   1.000
_cell.angle_alpha   90.00
_cell.angle_beta   90.00
_cell.angle_gamma   90.00
#
_symmetry.space_group_name_H-M   'P 1'
#
loop_
_entity.id
_entity.type
_entity.pdbx_description
1 polymer ?
#
loop_
_entity_poly.entity_id
_entity_poly.type
_entity_poly.pdbx_seq_one_letter_code
_entity_poly.pdbx_strand_id
1 'polypeptide(L)'
;MGFSEKFLWGGATAANQCEGAWNEDGKGVSVSDICTGGKFGQSKRITPVLEEGTFYPSHEGIRHYEKFREDIALFAEMGFKCYRFSIAWTRIFPNGDEKEPNEAGLRHYEEVIDECLKYGIEPIITISHYEVPFGLTKKCNAWVSREMIDYYLNYCRAIFERYKGKVKYWLTFNEINSSVAPMGALLNQGILNDLENPTVFMEQPDIPQQRFQGLHHMFVASALAVKMAHEIDPEYKVGNMMIYAASYPLTCNPKDVLVCQKYNRLYNYYCADVQAYGAYPAYADSLLKEMGVVLEKEAGDEEILKNGTVDFITFSYYMSSCQTADSKEKSGEGNILGGVLNPYLKASDWGWQIDPEGLRYALNDLSDRYHLPLMVIENGLGAKDVLEEDQTVNDDYRIDYLRQHIEQMKLAVEDGVDLMGYTPWGCIDLVSASTGEYAKRYGMIYVRRYDDGTGDFARLKKKSFYWYQQVIKTNGEEL
;
A
#
# COMPACT_ATOMS: atom_id res chain seq x y z
N MET A 1 22.06 5.59 19.01
CA MET A 1 21.90 4.11 18.91
C MET A 1 21.58 3.77 17.46
N GLY A 2 22.10 2.67 16.92
CA GLY A 2 21.75 2.20 15.58
C GLY A 2 20.48 1.37 15.58
N PHE A 3 20.07 0.87 14.41
CA PHE A 3 18.98 -0.08 14.28
C PHE A 3 19.27 -1.40 15.02
N SER A 4 18.22 -2.07 15.50
CA SER A 4 18.33 -3.40 16.12
C SER A 4 19.05 -4.39 15.19
N GLU A 5 19.80 -5.37 15.73
CA GLU A 5 20.37 -6.47 14.95
C GLU A 5 19.31 -7.32 14.23
N LYS A 6 18.06 -7.27 14.72
CA LYS A 6 16.91 -7.97 14.13
C LYS A 6 16.10 -7.09 13.17
N PHE A 7 16.63 -5.90 12.83
CA PHE A 7 15.92 -4.96 11.96
C PHE A 7 15.66 -5.58 10.58
N LEU A 8 14.43 -5.49 10.12
CA LEU A 8 13.97 -6.08 8.87
C LEU A 8 14.20 -5.12 7.70
N TRP A 9 15.40 -5.15 7.14
CA TRP A 9 15.71 -4.48 5.89
C TRP A 9 15.14 -5.26 4.71
N GLY A 10 14.44 -4.60 3.78
CA GLY A 10 13.89 -5.31 2.63
C GLY A 10 13.41 -4.41 1.52
N GLY A 11 12.37 -4.82 0.83
CA GLY A 11 11.70 -4.07 -0.20
C GLY A 11 10.24 -4.50 -0.34
N ALA A 12 9.44 -3.70 -1.05
CA ALA A 12 8.01 -3.92 -1.19
C ALA A 12 7.54 -3.85 -2.64
N THR A 13 6.55 -4.70 -2.99
CA THR A 13 5.82 -4.68 -4.26
C THR A 13 4.33 -4.98 -4.04
N ALA A 14 3.52 -4.83 -5.08
CA ALA A 14 2.13 -5.24 -5.10
C ALA A 14 1.83 -6.09 -6.35
N ALA A 15 1.02 -7.13 -6.20
CA ALA A 15 0.72 -8.09 -7.25
C ALA A 15 0.19 -7.42 -8.53
N ASN A 16 -0.79 -6.55 -8.41
CA ASN A 16 -1.40 -5.83 -9.53
C ASN A 16 -0.45 -4.90 -10.30
N GLN A 17 0.70 -4.55 -9.73
CA GLN A 17 1.69 -3.66 -10.34
C GLN A 17 2.89 -4.41 -10.90
N CYS A 18 3.14 -5.65 -10.47
CA CYS A 18 4.33 -6.38 -10.86
C CYS A 18 4.07 -7.72 -11.55
N GLU A 19 3.01 -8.46 -11.19
CA GLU A 19 2.84 -9.85 -11.63
C GLU A 19 2.58 -10.00 -13.12
N GLY A 20 1.57 -9.33 -13.66
CA GLY A 20 1.03 -9.68 -14.97
C GLY A 20 0.26 -11.00 -14.94
N ALA A 21 0.29 -11.78 -16.04
CA ALA A 21 -0.41 -13.07 -16.13
C ALA A 21 -1.87 -13.00 -15.65
N TRP A 22 -2.56 -11.93 -16.01
CA TRP A 22 -3.84 -11.49 -15.44
C TRP A 22 -4.99 -12.46 -15.69
N ASN A 23 -4.90 -13.33 -16.68
CA ASN A 23 -5.90 -14.33 -17.07
C ASN A 23 -5.32 -15.77 -17.13
N GLU A 24 -4.16 -16.02 -16.51
CA GLU A 24 -3.51 -17.32 -16.48
C GLU A 24 -3.86 -18.08 -15.19
N ASP A 25 -3.73 -19.40 -15.25
CA ASP A 25 -3.93 -20.32 -14.13
C ASP A 25 -5.25 -20.13 -13.37
N GLY A 26 -6.29 -19.69 -14.08
CA GLY A 26 -7.64 -19.50 -13.53
C GLY A 26 -7.83 -18.22 -12.74
N LYS A 27 -6.88 -17.24 -12.81
CA LYS A 27 -7.07 -15.93 -12.19
C LYS A 27 -8.32 -15.24 -12.75
N GLY A 28 -9.16 -14.70 -11.84
CA GLY A 28 -10.28 -13.85 -12.20
C GLY A 28 -9.89 -12.37 -12.34
N VAL A 29 -10.85 -11.57 -12.82
CA VAL A 29 -10.68 -10.13 -13.01
C VAL A 29 -10.81 -9.41 -11.69
N SER A 30 -9.85 -8.56 -11.35
CA SER A 30 -9.90 -7.63 -10.23
C SER A 30 -10.27 -6.21 -10.67
N VAL A 31 -10.59 -5.34 -9.72
CA VAL A 31 -10.84 -3.90 -10.02
C VAL A 31 -9.62 -3.19 -10.60
N SER A 32 -8.41 -3.69 -10.35
CA SER A 32 -7.20 -3.16 -10.97
C SER A 32 -7.09 -3.53 -12.46
N ASP A 33 -7.62 -4.70 -12.86
CA ASP A 33 -7.55 -5.20 -14.23
C ASP A 33 -8.48 -4.43 -15.19
N ILE A 34 -9.41 -3.65 -14.68
CA ILE A 34 -10.29 -2.77 -15.47
C ILE A 34 -9.81 -1.30 -15.50
N CYS A 35 -8.63 -1.02 -14.97
CA CYS A 35 -8.02 0.33 -14.99
C CYS A 35 -7.00 0.43 -16.13
N THR A 36 -7.21 1.39 -17.02
CA THR A 36 -6.31 1.63 -18.15
C THR A 36 -4.98 2.25 -17.70
N GLY A 37 -3.98 2.25 -18.56
CA GLY A 37 -2.82 3.12 -18.40
C GLY A 37 -3.20 4.60 -18.44
N GLY A 38 -2.38 5.42 -17.81
CA GLY A 38 -2.42 6.87 -17.84
C GLY A 38 -1.00 7.41 -17.94
N LYS A 39 -0.80 8.67 -17.59
CA LYS A 39 0.52 9.31 -17.47
C LYS A 39 0.42 10.56 -16.63
N PHE A 40 1.54 11.15 -16.26
CA PHE A 40 1.55 12.44 -15.59
C PHE A 40 0.71 13.47 -16.35
N GLY A 41 -0.24 14.11 -15.67
CA GLY A 41 -1.19 15.07 -16.28
C GLY A 41 -2.36 14.46 -17.06
N GLN A 42 -2.44 13.11 -17.17
CA GLN A 42 -3.56 12.42 -17.79
C GLN A 42 -4.02 11.25 -16.92
N SER A 43 -5.19 11.39 -16.29
CA SER A 43 -5.76 10.35 -15.43
C SER A 43 -6.05 9.07 -16.23
N LYS A 44 -5.83 7.92 -15.58
CA LYS A 44 -6.31 6.62 -16.07
C LYS A 44 -7.84 6.56 -16.07
N ARG A 45 -8.41 5.62 -16.83
CA ARG A 45 -9.85 5.37 -16.90
C ARG A 45 -10.19 4.02 -16.26
N ILE A 46 -11.40 3.90 -15.80
CA ILE A 46 -12.04 2.65 -15.39
C ILE A 46 -12.92 2.23 -16.55
N THR A 47 -12.79 1.01 -17.01
CA THR A 47 -13.59 0.44 -18.11
C THR A 47 -14.22 -0.86 -17.65
N PRO A 48 -15.49 -0.85 -17.16
CA PRO A 48 -16.15 -2.04 -16.64
C PRO A 48 -16.23 -3.19 -17.65
N VAL A 49 -16.18 -2.84 -18.94
CA VAL A 49 -16.00 -3.77 -20.06
C VAL A 49 -14.64 -3.47 -20.68
N LEU A 50 -13.77 -4.49 -20.80
CA LEU A 50 -12.45 -4.32 -21.38
C LEU A 50 -12.57 -3.90 -22.86
N GLU A 51 -11.82 -2.84 -23.21
CA GLU A 51 -11.80 -2.26 -24.55
C GLU A 51 -10.68 -2.88 -25.39
N GLU A 52 -11.01 -3.38 -26.57
CA GLU A 52 -9.99 -3.92 -27.50
C GLU A 52 -8.97 -2.84 -27.90
N GLY A 53 -7.69 -3.19 -27.89
CA GLY A 53 -6.61 -2.27 -28.23
C GLY A 53 -6.26 -1.26 -27.12
N THR A 54 -6.95 -1.27 -26.00
CA THR A 54 -6.61 -0.45 -24.84
C THR A 54 -5.57 -1.11 -23.98
N PHE A 55 -4.57 -0.34 -23.52
CA PHE A 55 -3.51 -0.84 -22.65
C PHE A 55 -3.96 -0.84 -21.18
N TYR A 56 -3.86 -2.01 -20.56
CA TYR A 56 -4.12 -2.25 -19.13
C TYR A 56 -2.82 -2.68 -18.46
N PRO A 57 -2.14 -1.80 -17.72
CA PRO A 57 -0.81 -2.09 -17.19
C PRO A 57 -0.74 -3.33 -16.29
N SER A 58 -1.78 -3.60 -15.49
CA SER A 58 -1.84 -4.76 -14.60
C SER A 58 -1.83 -6.10 -15.35
N HIS A 59 -2.30 -6.11 -16.63
CA HIS A 59 -2.35 -7.33 -17.44
C HIS A 59 -0.96 -7.88 -17.75
N GLU A 60 0.03 -7.02 -17.81
CA GLU A 60 1.40 -7.36 -18.13
C GLU A 60 2.34 -7.21 -16.93
N GLY A 61 2.12 -6.16 -16.12
CA GLY A 61 3.01 -5.83 -15.01
C GLY A 61 4.46 -5.74 -15.45
N ILE A 62 5.34 -6.36 -14.70
CA ILE A 62 6.74 -6.59 -15.09
C ILE A 62 7.05 -8.07 -15.29
N ARG A 63 6.01 -8.88 -15.48
CA ARG A 63 6.07 -10.34 -15.58
C ARG A 63 6.68 -11.01 -14.35
N HIS A 64 6.44 -10.47 -13.18
CA HIS A 64 6.95 -11.06 -11.94
C HIS A 64 6.37 -12.44 -11.70
N TYR A 65 5.13 -12.71 -12.14
CA TYR A 65 4.50 -14.04 -12.06
C TYR A 65 5.40 -15.15 -12.65
N GLU A 66 6.02 -14.89 -13.79
CA GLU A 66 6.94 -15.83 -14.47
C GLU A 66 8.38 -15.73 -13.94
N LYS A 67 8.80 -14.53 -13.51
CA LYS A 67 10.19 -14.17 -13.23
C LYS A 67 10.53 -14.05 -11.74
N PHE A 68 9.62 -14.40 -10.84
CA PHE A 68 9.81 -14.19 -9.41
C PHE A 68 11.10 -14.82 -8.86
N ARG A 69 11.55 -15.97 -9.41
CA ARG A 69 12.79 -16.59 -8.97
C ARG A 69 14.03 -15.75 -9.33
N GLU A 70 14.03 -15.13 -10.51
CA GLU A 70 15.08 -14.19 -10.92
C GLU A 70 15.05 -12.94 -10.04
N ASP A 71 13.86 -12.40 -9.79
CA ASP A 71 13.68 -11.18 -9.01
C ASP A 71 14.06 -11.41 -7.53
N ILE A 72 13.63 -12.51 -6.91
CA ILE A 72 13.97 -12.85 -5.51
C ILE A 72 15.47 -13.14 -5.36
N ALA A 73 16.11 -13.75 -6.36
CA ALA A 73 17.56 -13.94 -6.34
C ALA A 73 18.32 -12.59 -6.33
N LEU A 74 17.83 -11.58 -7.06
CA LEU A 74 18.37 -10.22 -7.02
C LEU A 74 18.12 -9.53 -5.65
N PHE A 75 16.97 -9.76 -5.03
CA PHE A 75 16.68 -9.27 -3.68
C PHE A 75 17.62 -9.91 -2.64
N ALA A 76 17.87 -11.21 -2.77
CA ALA A 76 18.83 -11.92 -1.93
C ALA A 76 20.25 -11.39 -2.11
N GLU A 77 20.68 -11.12 -3.36
CA GLU A 77 21.97 -10.50 -3.65
C GLU A 77 22.07 -9.09 -3.03
N MET A 78 20.98 -8.30 -3.04
CA MET A 78 20.92 -7.00 -2.37
C MET A 78 20.99 -7.12 -0.84
N GLY A 79 20.76 -8.32 -0.30
CA GLY A 79 20.88 -8.61 1.12
C GLY A 79 19.57 -8.51 1.92
N PHE A 80 18.43 -8.55 1.27
CA PHE A 80 17.12 -8.47 1.94
C PHE A 80 17.00 -9.44 3.10
N LYS A 81 16.42 -8.96 4.20
CA LYS A 81 16.01 -9.73 5.37
C LYS A 81 14.51 -10.01 5.35
N CYS A 82 13.74 -9.16 4.67
CA CYS A 82 12.32 -9.37 4.42
C CYS A 82 11.93 -8.91 3.02
N TYR A 83 10.82 -9.46 2.51
CA TYR A 83 10.20 -9.00 1.28
C TYR A 83 8.69 -8.90 1.49
N ARG A 84 8.15 -7.68 1.31
CA ARG A 84 6.71 -7.45 1.39
C ARG A 84 6.11 -7.51 -0.01
N PHE A 85 5.11 -8.38 -0.16
CA PHE A 85 4.32 -8.50 -1.38
C PHE A 85 2.85 -8.76 -1.05
N SER A 86 1.98 -8.66 -2.03
CA SER A 86 0.56 -8.98 -1.86
C SER A 86 0.17 -10.27 -2.58
N ILE A 87 -0.88 -10.92 -2.09
CA ILE A 87 -1.54 -12.01 -2.79
C ILE A 87 -2.72 -11.43 -3.55
N ALA A 88 -2.81 -11.66 -4.86
CA ALA A 88 -3.97 -11.30 -5.65
C ALA A 88 -5.16 -12.19 -5.25
N TRP A 89 -6.18 -11.60 -4.60
CA TRP A 89 -7.38 -12.32 -4.17
C TRP A 89 -7.98 -13.14 -5.29
N THR A 90 -8.06 -12.58 -6.50
CA THR A 90 -8.62 -13.23 -7.68
C THR A 90 -7.82 -14.40 -8.24
N ARG A 91 -6.57 -14.62 -7.79
CA ARG A 91 -5.84 -15.88 -8.08
C ARG A 91 -6.31 -17.01 -7.18
N ILE A 92 -6.78 -16.69 -5.99
CA ILE A 92 -7.25 -17.68 -5.00
C ILE A 92 -8.74 -17.93 -5.12
N PHE A 93 -9.52 -16.87 -5.28
CA PHE A 93 -10.97 -16.93 -5.52
C PHE A 93 -11.30 -16.03 -6.71
N PRO A 94 -11.40 -16.59 -7.94
CA PRO A 94 -11.49 -15.82 -9.18
C PRO A 94 -12.65 -14.82 -9.25
N ASN A 95 -13.84 -15.16 -8.76
CA ASN A 95 -14.97 -14.25 -8.65
C ASN A 95 -15.15 -13.69 -7.23
N GLY A 96 -14.49 -14.30 -6.23
CA GLY A 96 -14.51 -13.92 -4.83
C GLY A 96 -15.52 -14.67 -3.97
N ASP A 97 -16.50 -15.38 -4.57
CA ASP A 97 -17.58 -16.08 -3.88
C ASP A 97 -17.57 -17.60 -4.05
N GLU A 98 -16.50 -18.16 -4.59
CA GLU A 98 -16.31 -19.59 -4.69
C GLU A 98 -16.20 -20.22 -3.29
N LYS A 99 -16.63 -21.49 -3.18
CA LYS A 99 -16.51 -22.26 -1.93
C LYS A 99 -15.10 -22.81 -1.71
N GLU A 100 -14.44 -23.19 -2.80
CA GLU A 100 -13.10 -23.79 -2.78
C GLU A 100 -12.11 -22.86 -3.47
N PRO A 101 -10.88 -22.76 -2.93
CA PRO A 101 -9.85 -21.93 -3.52
C PRO A 101 -9.28 -22.56 -4.80
N ASN A 102 -8.77 -21.72 -5.69
CA ASN A 102 -8.01 -22.13 -6.86
C ASN A 102 -6.62 -22.64 -6.45
N GLU A 103 -6.40 -23.94 -6.58
CA GLU A 103 -5.14 -24.59 -6.18
C GLU A 103 -3.92 -24.09 -6.98
N ALA A 104 -4.09 -23.68 -8.23
CA ALA A 104 -2.99 -23.12 -9.02
C ALA A 104 -2.49 -21.80 -8.42
N GLY A 105 -3.39 -20.93 -7.99
CA GLY A 105 -3.05 -19.68 -7.30
C GLY A 105 -2.38 -19.93 -5.95
N LEU A 106 -2.90 -20.84 -5.12
CA LEU A 106 -2.27 -21.20 -3.85
C LEU A 106 -0.84 -21.72 -4.05
N ARG A 107 -0.65 -22.61 -5.05
CA ARG A 107 0.67 -23.18 -5.35
C ARG A 107 1.66 -22.11 -5.83
N HIS A 108 1.23 -21.18 -6.68
CA HIS A 108 2.09 -20.11 -7.13
C HIS A 108 2.68 -19.31 -5.96
N TYR A 109 1.82 -18.85 -5.05
CA TYR A 109 2.32 -18.08 -3.90
C TYR A 109 3.11 -18.94 -2.90
N GLU A 110 2.80 -20.24 -2.79
CA GLU A 110 3.66 -21.14 -2.01
C GLU A 110 5.08 -21.20 -2.60
N GLU A 111 5.22 -21.29 -3.91
CA GLU A 111 6.52 -21.27 -4.60
C GLU A 111 7.26 -19.93 -4.41
N VAL A 112 6.55 -18.80 -4.43
CA VAL A 112 7.12 -17.47 -4.14
C VAL A 112 7.64 -17.41 -2.70
N ILE A 113 6.83 -17.87 -1.74
CA ILE A 113 7.19 -17.92 -0.31
C ILE A 113 8.42 -18.84 -0.10
N ASP A 114 8.39 -20.03 -0.68
CA ASP A 114 9.50 -21.00 -0.54
C ASP A 114 10.79 -20.46 -1.17
N GLU A 115 10.71 -19.71 -2.27
CA GLU A 115 11.88 -19.06 -2.86
C GLU A 115 12.44 -17.96 -1.93
N CYS A 116 11.59 -17.18 -1.26
CA CYS A 116 12.05 -16.23 -0.24
C CYS A 116 12.76 -16.95 0.91
N LEU A 117 12.13 -17.98 1.48
CA LEU A 117 12.67 -18.73 2.61
C LEU A 117 13.98 -19.43 2.27
N LYS A 118 14.16 -19.92 1.07
CA LYS A 118 15.41 -20.49 0.54
C LYS A 118 16.61 -19.56 0.72
N TYR A 119 16.40 -18.25 0.60
CA TYR A 119 17.43 -17.23 0.79
C TYR A 119 17.42 -16.61 2.20
N GLY A 120 16.57 -17.10 3.11
CA GLY A 120 16.44 -16.53 4.45
C GLY A 120 15.77 -15.15 4.47
N ILE A 121 14.95 -14.87 3.46
CA ILE A 121 14.14 -13.65 3.36
C ILE A 121 12.77 -13.93 4.00
N GLU A 122 12.41 -13.18 5.05
CA GLU A 122 11.12 -13.26 5.74
C GLU A 122 9.99 -12.71 4.84
N PRO A 123 8.96 -13.49 4.50
CA PRO A 123 7.81 -12.99 3.75
C PRO A 123 6.92 -12.12 4.65
N ILE A 124 6.53 -10.93 4.16
CA ILE A 124 5.49 -10.08 4.76
C ILE A 124 4.36 -9.97 3.75
N ILE A 125 3.19 -10.48 4.08
CA ILE A 125 2.10 -10.60 3.11
C ILE A 125 1.00 -9.59 3.36
N THR A 126 0.66 -8.81 2.34
CA THR A 126 -0.55 -8.00 2.31
C THR A 126 -1.69 -8.83 1.69
N ILE A 127 -2.74 -9.04 2.47
CA ILE A 127 -3.88 -9.89 2.10
C ILE A 127 -4.69 -9.24 0.97
N SER A 128 -5.02 -7.94 1.10
CA SER A 128 -5.76 -7.20 0.07
C SER A 128 -5.02 -5.91 -0.30
N HIS A 129 -4.58 -5.81 -1.56
CA HIS A 129 -3.83 -4.66 -2.08
C HIS A 129 -4.43 -4.19 -3.41
N TYR A 130 -5.55 -3.45 -3.35
CA TYR A 130 -6.23 -2.83 -4.50
C TYR A 130 -6.73 -3.82 -5.56
N GLU A 131 -6.98 -5.06 -5.18
CA GLU A 131 -7.39 -6.14 -6.08
C GLU A 131 -8.68 -6.84 -5.60
N VAL A 132 -9.70 -6.04 -5.25
CA VAL A 132 -11.02 -6.61 -4.94
C VAL A 132 -11.54 -7.36 -6.17
N PRO A 133 -12.08 -8.61 -6.03
CA PRO A 133 -12.65 -9.34 -7.15
C PRO A 133 -13.77 -8.55 -7.84
N PHE A 134 -13.65 -8.31 -9.14
CA PHE A 134 -14.64 -7.57 -9.90
C PHE A 134 -15.98 -8.33 -9.98
N GLY A 135 -15.95 -9.65 -9.80
CA GLY A 135 -17.15 -10.48 -9.60
C GLY A 135 -18.01 -9.99 -8.44
N LEU A 136 -17.38 -9.65 -7.30
CA LEU A 136 -18.08 -9.13 -6.12
C LEU A 136 -18.57 -7.69 -6.32
N THR A 137 -17.81 -6.86 -7.06
CA THR A 137 -18.29 -5.54 -7.48
C THR A 137 -19.59 -5.65 -8.27
N LYS A 138 -19.65 -6.54 -9.26
CA LYS A 138 -20.85 -6.78 -10.07
C LYS A 138 -22.00 -7.39 -9.27
N LYS A 139 -21.70 -8.28 -8.31
CA LYS A 139 -22.69 -9.02 -7.54
C LYS A 139 -23.39 -8.14 -6.48
N CYS A 140 -22.62 -7.38 -5.71
CA CYS A 140 -23.14 -6.70 -4.51
C CYS A 140 -22.51 -5.33 -4.26
N ASN A 141 -21.85 -4.74 -5.26
CA ASN A 141 -21.06 -3.51 -5.14
C ASN A 141 -19.96 -3.62 -4.06
N ALA A 142 -19.37 -4.81 -3.97
CA ALA A 142 -18.24 -5.16 -3.09
C ALA A 142 -18.47 -4.71 -1.64
N TRP A 143 -17.55 -3.96 -1.02
CA TRP A 143 -17.57 -3.64 0.41
C TRP A 143 -18.78 -2.82 0.88
N VAL A 144 -19.65 -2.31 -0.01
CA VAL A 144 -20.96 -1.77 0.40
C VAL A 144 -21.80 -2.86 1.07
N SER A 145 -21.70 -4.09 0.60
CA SER A 145 -22.39 -5.24 1.18
C SER A 145 -21.62 -5.83 2.36
N ARG A 146 -22.35 -6.16 3.43
CA ARG A 146 -21.76 -6.85 4.58
C ARG A 146 -21.31 -8.28 4.26
N GLU A 147 -21.86 -8.93 3.23
CA GLU A 147 -21.44 -10.26 2.76
C GLU A 147 -19.93 -10.32 2.43
N MET A 148 -19.33 -9.18 2.12
CA MET A 148 -17.88 -9.10 1.87
C MET A 148 -17.05 -9.61 3.04
N ILE A 149 -17.54 -9.50 4.27
CA ILE A 149 -16.85 -10.00 5.46
C ILE A 149 -16.64 -11.52 5.33
N ASP A 150 -17.69 -12.25 4.96
CA ASP A 150 -17.62 -13.71 4.83
C ASP A 150 -16.72 -14.14 3.67
N TYR A 151 -16.80 -13.46 2.51
CA TYR A 151 -15.93 -13.73 1.36
C TYR A 151 -14.45 -13.47 1.69
N TYR A 152 -14.18 -12.36 2.37
CA TYR A 152 -12.81 -12.01 2.81
C TYR A 152 -12.27 -13.02 3.83
N LEU A 153 -13.08 -13.44 4.79
CA LEU A 153 -12.67 -14.44 5.78
C LEU A 153 -12.45 -15.82 5.18
N ASN A 154 -13.24 -16.22 4.17
CA ASN A 154 -12.98 -17.44 3.43
C ASN A 154 -11.63 -17.40 2.73
N TYR A 155 -11.32 -16.27 2.10
CA TYR A 155 -10.00 -16.02 1.49
C TYR A 155 -8.87 -16.03 2.53
N CYS A 156 -9.01 -15.31 3.65
CA CYS A 156 -8.03 -15.29 4.73
C CYS A 156 -7.75 -16.70 5.26
N ARG A 157 -8.79 -17.50 5.52
CA ARG A 157 -8.66 -18.87 6.00
C ARG A 157 -7.82 -19.71 5.04
N ALA A 158 -8.12 -19.66 3.75
CA ALA A 158 -7.40 -20.45 2.74
C ALA A 158 -5.91 -20.16 2.73
N ILE A 159 -5.50 -18.89 2.79
CA ILE A 159 -4.10 -18.51 2.77
C ILE A 159 -3.40 -18.72 4.12
N PHE A 160 -4.08 -18.47 5.24
CA PHE A 160 -3.51 -18.70 6.58
C PHE A 160 -3.23 -20.19 6.83
N GLU A 161 -4.18 -21.05 6.46
CA GLU A 161 -4.00 -22.51 6.60
C GLU A 161 -2.92 -23.05 5.66
N ARG A 162 -2.90 -22.58 4.39
CA ARG A 162 -1.93 -23.04 3.37
C ARG A 162 -0.50 -22.67 3.75
N TYR A 163 -0.27 -21.46 4.24
CA TYR A 163 1.09 -20.94 4.47
C TYR A 163 1.51 -20.98 5.94
N LYS A 164 0.79 -21.75 6.77
CA LYS A 164 1.12 -21.97 8.18
C LYS A 164 2.55 -22.50 8.34
N GLY A 165 3.30 -21.85 9.27
CA GLY A 165 4.70 -22.18 9.53
C GLY A 165 5.70 -21.68 8.47
N LYS A 166 5.22 -21.00 7.41
CA LYS A 166 6.06 -20.39 6.36
C LYS A 166 6.03 -18.86 6.40
N VAL A 167 4.91 -18.26 6.78
CA VAL A 167 4.71 -16.81 6.86
C VAL A 167 4.38 -16.44 8.30
N LYS A 168 5.02 -15.40 8.79
CA LYS A 168 4.79 -14.88 10.15
C LYS A 168 4.02 -13.56 10.15
N TYR A 169 4.28 -12.68 9.19
CA TYR A 169 3.77 -11.31 9.17
C TYR A 169 2.70 -11.11 8.10
N TRP A 170 1.54 -10.61 8.52
CA TRP A 170 0.37 -10.38 7.68
C TRP A 170 -0.14 -8.94 7.83
N LEU A 171 -0.60 -8.35 6.74
CA LEU A 171 -1.26 -7.04 6.72
C LEU A 171 -2.64 -7.21 6.11
N THR A 172 -3.69 -6.77 6.80
CA THR A 172 -5.07 -7.03 6.38
C THR A 172 -5.44 -6.33 5.08
N PHE A 173 -5.25 -5.01 5.02
CA PHE A 173 -5.56 -4.18 3.85
C PHE A 173 -4.42 -3.20 3.61
N ASN A 174 -4.03 -3.03 2.34
CA ASN A 174 -3.10 -1.97 1.97
C ASN A 174 -3.76 -0.60 2.12
N GLU A 175 -3.06 0.34 2.76
CA GLU A 175 -3.48 1.73 2.89
C GLU A 175 -4.99 1.88 3.16
N ILE A 176 -5.49 1.17 4.17
CA ILE A 176 -6.92 1.11 4.49
C ILE A 176 -7.55 2.50 4.61
N ASN A 177 -6.78 3.48 5.08
CA ASN A 177 -7.22 4.86 5.23
C ASN A 177 -7.34 5.63 3.90
N SER A 178 -6.90 5.08 2.76
CA SER A 178 -7.27 5.66 1.46
C SER A 178 -8.80 5.64 1.25
N SER A 179 -9.49 4.72 1.94
CA SER A 179 -10.96 4.63 1.95
C SER A 179 -11.67 5.84 2.59
N VAL A 180 -10.96 6.73 3.29
CA VAL A 180 -11.56 8.00 3.76
C VAL A 180 -11.62 9.06 2.64
N ALA A 181 -10.94 8.82 1.52
CA ALA A 181 -10.95 9.67 0.32
C ALA A 181 -11.73 8.99 -0.83
N PRO A 182 -12.31 9.75 -1.77
CA PRO A 182 -13.10 9.21 -2.89
C PRO A 182 -12.39 8.13 -3.71
N MET A 183 -11.08 8.29 -3.94
CA MET A 183 -10.27 7.31 -4.69
C MET A 183 -10.26 5.91 -4.08
N GLY A 184 -10.38 5.80 -2.77
CA GLY A 184 -10.40 4.53 -2.05
C GLY A 184 -11.67 3.71 -2.28
N ALA A 185 -12.75 4.32 -2.77
CA ALA A 185 -13.99 3.62 -3.08
C ALA A 185 -13.77 2.46 -4.07
N LEU A 186 -13.07 2.71 -5.19
CA LEU A 186 -12.72 1.63 -6.12
C LEU A 186 -11.50 0.85 -5.65
N LEU A 187 -10.40 1.54 -5.33
CA LEU A 187 -9.11 0.87 -5.08
C LEU A 187 -9.18 -0.13 -3.93
N ASN A 188 -9.60 0.33 -2.75
CA ASN A 188 -9.66 -0.52 -1.56
C ASN A 188 -10.96 -1.29 -1.43
N GLN A 189 -12.06 -0.69 -1.88
CA GLN A 189 -13.38 -1.20 -1.57
C GLN A 189 -14.09 -1.86 -2.75
N GLY A 190 -13.55 -1.73 -3.96
CA GLY A 190 -14.18 -2.29 -5.15
C GLY A 190 -15.56 -1.69 -5.46
N ILE A 191 -15.88 -0.52 -4.91
CA ILE A 191 -17.17 0.15 -5.14
C ILE A 191 -17.15 0.83 -6.51
N LEU A 192 -18.08 0.45 -7.35
CA LEU A 192 -18.30 1.04 -8.69
C LEU A 192 -19.78 1.14 -8.98
N ASN A 193 -20.29 2.36 -9.01
CA ASN A 193 -21.74 2.61 -9.15
C ASN A 193 -22.23 2.65 -10.59
N ASP A 194 -21.34 2.73 -11.60
CA ASP A 194 -21.65 2.61 -13.02
C ASP A 194 -20.87 1.43 -13.60
N LEU A 195 -21.57 0.35 -13.93
CA LEU A 195 -21.00 -0.87 -14.52
C LEU A 195 -21.11 -0.92 -16.06
N GLU A 196 -21.68 0.10 -16.67
CA GLU A 196 -21.92 0.15 -18.11
C GLU A 196 -20.98 1.11 -18.85
N ASN A 197 -20.65 2.25 -18.20
CA ASN A 197 -19.92 3.33 -18.88
C ASN A 197 -18.49 3.48 -18.34
N PRO A 198 -17.49 3.71 -19.22
CA PRO A 198 -16.16 4.09 -18.82
C PRO A 198 -16.17 5.44 -18.09
N THR A 199 -15.35 5.57 -17.05
CA THR A 199 -15.23 6.78 -16.23
C THR A 199 -13.76 7.14 -16.02
N VAL A 200 -13.43 8.43 -15.98
CA VAL A 200 -12.10 8.90 -15.56
C VAL A 200 -11.91 8.57 -14.09
N PHE A 201 -10.78 7.95 -13.76
CA PHE A 201 -10.55 7.40 -12.41
C PHE A 201 -10.78 8.44 -11.29
N MET A 202 -10.32 9.68 -11.48
CA MET A 202 -10.46 10.73 -10.47
C MET A 202 -11.83 11.47 -10.51
N GLU A 203 -12.70 11.11 -11.45
CA GLU A 203 -14.01 11.73 -11.65
C GLU A 203 -15.17 10.81 -11.26
N GLN A 204 -14.87 9.68 -10.59
CA GLN A 204 -15.91 8.78 -10.09
C GLN A 204 -16.85 9.51 -9.13
N PRO A 205 -18.18 9.32 -9.25
CA PRO A 205 -19.13 9.81 -8.26
C PRO A 205 -18.81 9.26 -6.88
N ASP A 206 -18.53 10.15 -5.92
CA ASP A 206 -18.34 9.75 -4.52
C ASP A 206 -19.67 9.74 -3.76
N ILE A 207 -19.92 8.62 -3.06
CA ILE A 207 -21.06 8.46 -2.15
C ILE A 207 -20.49 8.15 -0.75
N PRO A 208 -20.26 9.18 0.10
CA PRO A 208 -19.62 9.01 1.40
C PRO A 208 -20.30 7.94 2.26
N GLN A 209 -21.65 7.84 2.21
CA GLN A 209 -22.39 6.82 2.96
C GLN A 209 -21.95 5.40 2.59
N GLN A 210 -21.82 5.08 1.31
CA GLN A 210 -21.36 3.77 0.85
C GLN A 210 -19.91 3.52 1.25
N ARG A 211 -19.06 4.50 1.05
CA ARG A 211 -17.61 4.41 1.29
C ARG A 211 -17.29 4.21 2.78
N PHE A 212 -17.93 4.94 3.68
CA PHE A 212 -17.71 4.77 5.12
C PHE A 212 -18.43 3.54 5.68
N GLN A 213 -19.56 3.13 5.12
CA GLN A 213 -20.18 1.85 5.45
C GLN A 213 -19.28 0.69 5.03
N GLY A 214 -18.72 0.74 3.83
CA GLY A 214 -17.74 -0.24 3.36
C GLY A 214 -16.49 -0.28 4.24
N LEU A 215 -15.99 0.87 4.67
CA LEU A 215 -14.86 0.95 5.60
C LEU A 215 -15.19 0.32 6.96
N HIS A 216 -16.43 0.49 7.47
CA HIS A 216 -16.89 -0.21 8.67
C HIS A 216 -16.84 -1.73 8.50
N HIS A 217 -17.32 -2.26 7.37
CA HIS A 217 -17.26 -3.69 7.08
C HIS A 217 -15.80 -4.19 6.99
N MET A 218 -14.90 -3.39 6.41
CA MET A 218 -13.46 -3.70 6.38
C MET A 218 -12.84 -3.73 7.79
N PHE A 219 -13.23 -2.85 8.69
CA PHE A 219 -12.77 -2.90 10.09
C PHE A 219 -13.23 -4.19 10.79
N VAL A 220 -14.50 -4.57 10.63
CA VAL A 220 -15.03 -5.82 11.19
C VAL A 220 -14.30 -7.02 10.59
N ALA A 221 -14.10 -7.05 9.27
CA ALA A 221 -13.37 -8.12 8.58
C ALA A 221 -11.91 -8.20 9.04
N SER A 222 -11.23 -7.05 9.19
CA SER A 222 -9.86 -6.99 9.72
C SER A 222 -9.77 -7.59 11.12
N ALA A 223 -10.67 -7.22 12.02
CA ALA A 223 -10.68 -7.73 13.39
C ALA A 223 -10.92 -9.25 13.45
N LEU A 224 -11.86 -9.75 12.65
CA LEU A 224 -12.12 -11.18 12.53
C LEU A 224 -10.93 -11.94 11.91
N ALA A 225 -10.25 -11.34 10.93
CA ALA A 225 -9.06 -11.94 10.32
C ALA A 225 -7.89 -12.01 11.32
N VAL A 226 -7.67 -10.98 12.15
CA VAL A 226 -6.67 -10.99 13.23
C VAL A 226 -6.95 -12.15 14.19
N LYS A 227 -8.18 -12.25 14.67
CA LYS A 227 -8.59 -13.34 15.56
C LYS A 227 -8.38 -14.71 14.92
N MET A 228 -8.83 -14.89 13.67
CA MET A 228 -8.66 -16.13 12.91
C MET A 228 -7.18 -16.49 12.73
N ALA A 229 -6.34 -15.52 12.41
CA ALA A 229 -4.89 -15.73 12.25
C ALA A 229 -4.27 -16.29 13.53
N HIS A 230 -4.55 -15.68 14.69
CA HIS A 230 -4.04 -16.16 16.00
C HIS A 230 -4.61 -17.52 16.42
N GLU A 231 -5.85 -17.85 16.02
CA GLU A 231 -6.43 -19.19 16.26
C GLU A 231 -5.78 -20.27 15.39
N ILE A 232 -5.40 -19.94 14.15
CA ILE A 232 -4.73 -20.87 13.24
C ILE A 232 -3.27 -21.07 13.64
N ASP A 233 -2.55 -19.98 13.93
CA ASP A 233 -1.17 -20.01 14.37
C ASP A 233 -0.89 -18.86 15.37
N PRO A 234 -0.61 -19.16 16.65
CA PRO A 234 -0.29 -18.15 17.66
C PRO A 234 0.99 -17.33 17.37
N GLU A 235 1.87 -17.81 16.47
CA GLU A 235 3.07 -17.08 16.06
C GLU A 235 2.79 -16.02 14.97
N TYR A 236 1.62 -16.05 14.37
CA TYR A 236 1.23 -15.02 13.39
C TYR A 236 1.18 -13.65 14.04
N LYS A 237 1.67 -12.66 13.30
CA LYS A 237 1.62 -11.25 13.64
C LYS A 237 0.84 -10.52 12.56
N VAL A 238 -0.24 -9.88 12.94
CA VAL A 238 -1.13 -9.19 12.00
C VAL A 238 -1.07 -7.69 12.27
N GLY A 239 -0.62 -6.94 11.28
CA GLY A 239 -0.54 -5.48 11.33
C GLY A 239 -1.64 -4.79 10.54
N ASN A 240 -1.84 -3.51 10.83
CA ASN A 240 -2.52 -2.62 9.91
C ASN A 240 -1.52 -2.11 8.85
N MET A 241 -2.04 -1.53 7.78
CA MET A 241 -1.22 -0.77 6.84
C MET A 241 -1.99 0.48 6.40
N MET A 242 -1.38 1.64 6.58
CA MET A 242 -1.98 2.95 6.29
C MET A 242 -1.03 3.87 5.54
N ILE A 243 -1.55 4.90 4.86
CA ILE A 243 -0.76 6.04 4.43
C ILE A 243 -0.58 6.96 5.63
N TYR A 244 0.64 7.38 5.95
CA TYR A 244 0.82 8.53 6.82
C TYR A 244 1.01 9.79 5.97
N ALA A 245 -0.08 10.56 5.87
CA ALA A 245 -0.09 11.83 5.16
C ALA A 245 0.37 12.96 6.09
N ALA A 246 1.69 13.09 6.27
CA ALA A 246 2.25 14.12 7.14
C ALA A 246 1.71 15.50 6.74
N SER A 247 1.13 16.21 7.71
CA SER A 247 0.47 17.47 7.43
C SER A 247 0.74 18.48 8.53
N TYR A 248 1.10 19.71 8.10
CA TYR A 248 1.44 20.82 8.97
C TYR A 248 0.42 21.95 8.83
N PRO A 249 0.17 22.76 9.86
CA PRO A 249 -0.53 24.02 9.66
C PRO A 249 0.35 24.94 8.79
N LEU A 250 -0.24 25.55 7.75
CA LEU A 250 0.51 26.47 6.86
C LEU A 250 1.11 27.66 7.63
N THR A 251 0.39 28.10 8.64
CA THR A 251 0.84 29.18 9.54
C THR A 251 0.54 28.82 11.00
N CYS A 252 1.08 29.60 11.93
CA CYS A 252 0.74 29.50 13.36
C CYS A 252 -0.64 30.07 13.72
N ASN A 253 -1.46 30.45 12.73
CA ASN A 253 -2.84 30.87 12.96
C ASN A 253 -3.63 29.70 13.61
N PRO A 254 -4.31 29.90 14.77
CA PRO A 254 -5.08 28.84 15.40
C PRO A 254 -6.11 28.18 14.48
N LYS A 255 -6.62 28.87 13.48
CA LYS A 255 -7.55 28.29 12.48
C LYS A 255 -6.84 27.25 11.59
N ASP A 256 -5.63 27.53 11.14
CA ASP A 256 -4.82 26.57 10.36
C ASP A 256 -4.47 25.36 11.21
N VAL A 257 -4.12 25.56 12.49
CA VAL A 257 -3.85 24.48 13.44
C VAL A 257 -5.06 23.55 13.62
N LEU A 258 -6.27 24.12 13.74
CA LEU A 258 -7.49 23.32 13.88
C LEU A 258 -7.85 22.56 12.60
N VAL A 259 -7.67 23.17 11.43
CA VAL A 259 -7.87 22.48 10.14
C VAL A 259 -6.88 21.33 9.98
N CYS A 260 -5.60 21.55 10.30
CA CYS A 260 -4.57 20.52 10.28
C CYS A 260 -4.89 19.38 11.27
N GLN A 261 -5.33 19.69 12.50
CA GLN A 261 -5.73 18.67 13.47
C GLN A 261 -6.91 17.82 12.93
N LYS A 262 -7.91 18.46 12.31
CA LYS A 262 -9.04 17.74 11.72
C LYS A 262 -8.59 16.82 10.57
N TYR A 263 -7.69 17.29 9.72
CA TYR A 263 -7.08 16.50 8.65
C TYR A 263 -6.38 15.26 9.22
N ASN A 264 -5.50 15.44 10.20
CA ASN A 264 -4.77 14.34 10.84
C ASN A 264 -5.73 13.32 11.50
N ARG A 265 -6.82 13.78 12.14
CA ARG A 265 -7.83 12.88 12.70
C ARG A 265 -8.49 12.00 11.65
N LEU A 266 -8.82 12.56 10.49
CA LEU A 266 -9.48 11.81 9.41
C LEU A 266 -8.49 10.90 8.67
N TYR A 267 -7.35 11.43 8.24
CA TYR A 267 -6.44 10.73 7.34
C TYR A 267 -5.41 9.86 8.07
N ASN A 268 -4.87 10.32 9.21
CA ASN A 268 -3.78 9.60 9.87
C ASN A 268 -4.24 8.76 11.07
N TYR A 269 -5.37 9.08 11.71
CA TYR A 269 -5.71 8.40 12.96
C TYR A 269 -7.00 7.57 12.90
N TYR A 270 -8.01 7.98 12.15
CA TYR A 270 -9.34 7.34 12.20
C TYR A 270 -9.29 5.82 12.01
N CYS A 271 -8.62 5.34 10.97
CA CYS A 271 -8.53 3.91 10.68
C CYS A 271 -7.60 3.19 11.66
N ALA A 272 -6.44 3.78 11.96
CA ALA A 272 -5.49 3.18 12.89
C ALA A 272 -6.02 3.13 14.32
N ASP A 273 -6.77 4.15 14.77
CA ASP A 273 -7.44 4.13 16.08
C ASP A 273 -8.40 2.94 16.20
N VAL A 274 -9.23 2.70 15.17
CA VAL A 274 -10.17 1.57 15.18
C VAL A 274 -9.42 0.24 15.21
N GLN A 275 -8.37 0.08 14.42
CA GLN A 275 -7.65 -1.19 14.34
C GLN A 275 -6.73 -1.45 15.54
N ALA A 276 -6.15 -0.41 16.13
CA ALA A 276 -5.23 -0.55 17.26
C ALA A 276 -5.96 -0.59 18.62
N TYR A 277 -7.03 0.20 18.78
CA TYR A 277 -7.78 0.26 20.05
C TYR A 277 -9.04 -0.58 20.05
N GLY A 278 -9.49 -1.09 18.91
CA GLY A 278 -10.70 -1.89 18.79
C GLY A 278 -11.99 -1.10 19.04
N ALA A 279 -11.95 0.22 18.86
CA ALA A 279 -13.10 1.08 19.07
C ALA A 279 -13.02 2.36 18.23
N TYR A 280 -14.15 2.90 17.86
CA TYR A 280 -14.22 4.20 17.21
C TYR A 280 -13.73 5.32 18.15
N PRO A 281 -12.87 6.24 17.67
CA PRO A 281 -12.43 7.36 18.49
C PRO A 281 -13.59 8.34 18.77
N ALA A 282 -13.52 9.06 19.89
CA ALA A 282 -14.57 9.98 20.33
C ALA A 282 -14.93 11.07 19.29
N TYR A 283 -14.02 11.41 18.39
CA TYR A 283 -14.26 12.39 17.33
C TYR A 283 -14.95 11.81 16.08
N ALA A 284 -15.11 10.47 15.98
CA ALA A 284 -15.66 9.80 14.81
C ALA A 284 -17.07 10.28 14.45
N ASP A 285 -17.96 10.35 15.44
CA ASP A 285 -19.35 10.77 15.24
C ASP A 285 -19.45 12.18 14.66
N SER A 286 -18.58 13.10 15.11
CA SER A 286 -18.54 14.47 14.58
C SER A 286 -18.07 14.50 13.12
N LEU A 287 -17.06 13.70 12.76
CA LEU A 287 -16.56 13.61 11.38
C LEU A 287 -17.63 13.00 10.45
N LEU A 288 -18.25 11.90 10.86
CA LEU A 288 -19.27 11.22 10.06
C LEU A 288 -20.50 12.10 9.86
N LYS A 289 -20.96 12.78 10.93
CA LYS A 289 -22.08 13.72 10.85
C LYS A 289 -21.83 14.86 9.85
N GLU A 290 -20.63 15.42 9.84
CA GLU A 290 -20.27 16.48 8.90
C GLU A 290 -20.33 16.03 7.45
N MET A 291 -20.00 14.75 7.18
CA MET A 291 -20.08 14.12 5.87
C MET A 291 -21.48 13.57 5.53
N GLY A 292 -22.45 13.71 6.43
CA GLY A 292 -23.80 13.18 6.26
C GLY A 292 -23.88 11.65 6.32
N VAL A 293 -22.94 11.00 7.00
CA VAL A 293 -22.83 9.54 7.10
C VAL A 293 -23.45 9.05 8.41
N VAL A 294 -24.25 7.98 8.32
CA VAL A 294 -24.79 7.22 9.44
C VAL A 294 -24.41 5.77 9.28
N LEU A 295 -23.51 5.25 10.12
CA LEU A 295 -23.08 3.85 10.04
C LEU A 295 -24.17 2.91 10.57
N GLU A 296 -24.50 1.91 9.76
CA GLU A 296 -25.28 0.75 10.17
C GLU A 296 -24.33 -0.29 10.79
N LYS A 297 -24.49 -0.52 12.08
CA LYS A 297 -23.71 -1.50 12.85
C LYS A 297 -24.62 -2.63 13.28
N GLU A 298 -24.10 -3.86 13.27
CA GLU A 298 -24.80 -5.02 13.82
C GLU A 298 -24.46 -5.23 15.30
N ALA A 299 -25.36 -5.92 15.98
CA ALA A 299 -25.11 -6.34 17.37
C ALA A 299 -23.87 -7.26 17.41
N GLY A 300 -22.87 -6.87 18.19
CA GLY A 300 -21.61 -7.61 18.31
C GLY A 300 -20.42 -6.99 17.58
N ASP A 301 -20.62 -6.05 16.64
CA ASP A 301 -19.50 -5.40 15.93
C ASP A 301 -18.50 -4.75 16.89
N GLU A 302 -18.97 -4.09 17.94
CA GLU A 302 -18.08 -3.45 18.94
C GLU A 302 -17.22 -4.48 19.69
N GLU A 303 -17.79 -5.64 20.01
CA GLU A 303 -17.06 -6.73 20.66
C GLU A 303 -16.07 -7.39 19.71
N ILE A 304 -16.42 -7.53 18.42
CA ILE A 304 -15.52 -8.02 17.38
C ILE A 304 -14.32 -7.09 17.23
N LEU A 305 -14.53 -5.80 17.08
CA LEU A 305 -13.47 -4.81 16.95
C LEU A 305 -12.53 -4.85 18.16
N LYS A 306 -13.08 -4.87 19.37
CA LYS A 306 -12.33 -4.90 20.63
C LYS A 306 -11.42 -6.13 20.77
N ASN A 307 -11.86 -7.28 20.27
CA ASN A 307 -11.16 -8.56 20.40
C ASN A 307 -10.25 -8.88 19.20
N GLY A 308 -10.19 -8.00 18.20
CA GLY A 308 -9.41 -8.22 16.97
C GLY A 308 -8.46 -7.07 16.65
N THR A 309 -7.78 -6.52 17.67
CA THR A 309 -6.78 -5.46 17.48
C THR A 309 -5.49 -5.98 16.88
N VAL A 310 -4.81 -5.11 16.12
CA VAL A 310 -3.57 -5.46 15.42
C VAL A 310 -2.37 -5.57 16.38
N ASP A 311 -1.35 -6.37 15.99
CA ASP A 311 -0.13 -6.58 16.79
C ASP A 311 0.91 -5.46 16.59
N PHE A 312 0.93 -4.79 15.43
CA PHE A 312 1.90 -3.76 15.05
C PHE A 312 1.29 -2.79 14.03
N ILE A 313 1.90 -1.62 13.88
CA ILE A 313 1.47 -0.58 12.96
C ILE A 313 2.46 -0.49 11.80
N THR A 314 1.94 -0.50 10.56
CA THR A 314 2.75 -0.21 9.38
C THR A 314 2.18 0.95 8.59
N PHE A 315 3.06 1.67 7.91
CA PHE A 315 2.62 2.79 7.10
C PHE A 315 3.50 3.04 5.89
N SER A 316 2.89 3.61 4.85
CA SER A 316 3.58 4.23 3.73
C SER A 316 3.85 5.70 4.03
N TYR A 317 5.04 6.17 3.64
CA TYR A 317 5.44 7.56 3.74
C TYR A 317 6.12 8.02 2.46
N TYR A 318 5.53 8.99 1.77
CA TYR A 318 6.06 9.49 0.51
C TYR A 318 6.28 10.99 0.49
N MET A 319 5.42 11.75 1.17
CA MET A 319 5.37 13.19 1.08
C MET A 319 4.63 13.81 2.27
N SER A 320 4.77 15.12 2.42
CA SER A 320 3.98 15.94 3.35
C SER A 320 3.23 17.06 2.61
N SER A 321 2.34 17.72 3.33
CA SER A 321 1.61 18.89 2.84
C SER A 321 1.31 19.86 3.99
N CYS A 322 0.76 21.03 3.67
CA CYS A 322 0.22 21.96 4.65
C CYS A 322 -1.30 22.07 4.56
N GLN A 323 -1.93 22.42 5.68
CA GLN A 323 -3.35 22.69 5.78
C GLN A 323 -3.58 24.14 6.18
N THR A 324 -4.56 24.80 5.57
CA THR A 324 -4.93 26.19 5.85
C THR A 324 -6.43 26.38 5.86
N ALA A 325 -6.90 27.34 6.66
CA ALA A 325 -8.27 27.80 6.65
C ALA A 325 -8.53 28.86 5.57
N ASP A 326 -7.50 29.32 4.86
CA ASP A 326 -7.64 30.30 3.76
C ASP A 326 -8.02 29.59 2.47
N SER A 327 -9.27 29.76 2.03
CA SER A 327 -9.81 29.19 0.79
C SER A 327 -9.20 29.76 -0.50
N LYS A 328 -8.37 30.79 -0.41
CA LYS A 328 -7.68 31.37 -1.58
C LYS A 328 -6.42 30.60 -1.96
N GLU A 329 -5.84 29.86 -1.02
CA GLU A 329 -4.70 29.01 -1.28
C GLU A 329 -5.14 27.80 -2.12
N LYS A 330 -4.38 27.51 -3.18
CA LYS A 330 -4.67 26.42 -4.10
C LYS A 330 -4.04 25.13 -3.60
N SER A 331 -4.73 24.01 -3.83
CA SER A 331 -4.14 22.69 -3.63
C SER A 331 -2.84 22.54 -4.43
N GLY A 332 -1.84 21.93 -3.83
CA GLY A 332 -0.59 21.62 -4.51
C GLY A 332 -0.78 20.57 -5.62
N GLU A 333 -0.08 20.77 -6.75
CA GLU A 333 -0.05 19.76 -7.81
C GLU A 333 0.57 18.45 -7.30
N GLY A 334 0.04 17.32 -7.77
CA GLY A 334 0.52 15.98 -7.40
C GLY A 334 0.09 15.51 -6.03
N ASN A 335 -0.53 16.35 -5.20
CA ASN A 335 -0.99 15.96 -3.86
C ASN A 335 -2.34 15.23 -3.93
N ILE A 336 -2.29 13.90 -3.90
CA ILE A 336 -3.47 13.02 -4.03
C ILE A 336 -4.43 13.17 -2.85
N LEU A 337 -3.92 13.52 -1.66
CA LEU A 337 -4.70 13.63 -0.43
C LEU A 337 -5.10 15.06 -0.07
N GLY A 338 -4.85 16.01 -0.97
CA GLY A 338 -5.16 17.43 -0.76
C GLY A 338 -4.14 18.18 0.09
N GLY A 339 -4.42 19.44 0.39
CA GLY A 339 -3.52 20.36 1.08
C GLY A 339 -2.75 21.28 0.15
N VAL A 340 -2.03 22.23 0.72
CA VAL A 340 -1.21 23.20 0.00
C VAL A 340 0.28 22.85 0.14
N LEU A 341 1.11 23.39 -0.76
CA LEU A 341 2.55 23.15 -0.70
C LEU A 341 3.17 23.78 0.54
N ASN A 342 4.08 23.04 1.16
CA ASN A 342 4.95 23.58 2.19
C ASN A 342 6.00 24.47 1.52
N PRO A 343 6.11 25.76 1.88
CA PRO A 343 7.03 26.69 1.21
C PRO A 343 8.51 26.41 1.44
N TYR A 344 8.84 25.51 2.35
CA TYR A 344 10.23 25.16 2.72
C TYR A 344 10.75 23.90 2.02
N LEU A 345 9.88 23.15 1.30
CA LEU A 345 10.22 21.86 0.73
C LEU A 345 10.30 21.89 -0.80
N LYS A 346 11.20 21.08 -1.34
CA LYS A 346 11.29 20.80 -2.78
C LYS A 346 10.35 19.66 -3.16
N ALA A 347 9.96 19.59 -4.42
CA ALA A 347 9.13 18.52 -4.95
C ALA A 347 9.90 17.67 -5.98
N SER A 348 9.45 16.40 -6.12
CA SER A 348 9.87 15.50 -7.20
C SER A 348 9.28 15.92 -8.55
N ASP A 349 9.67 15.23 -9.64
CA ASP A 349 9.13 15.45 -11.00
C ASP A 349 7.59 15.27 -11.08
N TRP A 350 6.99 14.54 -10.14
CA TRP A 350 5.54 14.33 -10.03
C TRP A 350 4.87 15.22 -8.98
N GLY A 351 5.54 16.26 -8.50
CA GLY A 351 4.99 17.25 -7.56
C GLY A 351 4.93 16.79 -6.11
N TRP A 352 5.49 15.63 -5.76
CA TRP A 352 5.54 15.14 -4.39
C TRP A 352 6.65 15.82 -3.61
N GLN A 353 6.29 16.50 -2.51
CA GLN A 353 7.27 17.21 -1.68
C GLN A 353 8.12 16.23 -0.88
N ILE A 354 9.44 16.42 -0.96
CA ILE A 354 10.45 15.58 -0.29
C ILE A 354 10.64 16.12 1.11
N ASP A 355 10.29 15.32 2.11
CA ASP A 355 10.30 15.72 3.52
C ASP A 355 10.80 14.57 4.42
N PRO A 356 12.11 14.42 4.58
CA PRO A 356 12.68 13.40 5.45
C PRO A 356 12.33 13.60 6.93
N GLU A 357 12.31 14.84 7.43
CA GLU A 357 11.95 15.17 8.80
C GLU A 357 10.51 14.81 9.12
N GLY A 358 9.62 14.88 8.12
CA GLY A 358 8.24 14.44 8.24
C GLY A 358 8.12 12.94 8.51
N LEU A 359 9.07 12.11 8.06
CA LEU A 359 9.11 10.69 8.42
C LEU A 359 9.45 10.50 9.91
N ARG A 360 10.42 11.24 10.45
CA ARG A 360 10.72 11.19 11.89
C ARG A 360 9.52 11.67 12.72
N TYR A 361 8.87 12.75 12.27
CA TYR A 361 7.64 13.24 12.91
C TYR A 361 6.55 12.15 12.91
N ALA A 362 6.31 11.47 11.77
CA ALA A 362 5.35 10.39 11.66
C ALA A 362 5.64 9.22 12.60
N LEU A 363 6.90 8.82 12.69
CA LEU A 363 7.35 7.74 13.57
C LEU A 363 7.12 8.07 15.04
N ASN A 364 7.50 9.27 15.48
CA ASN A 364 7.30 9.72 16.87
C ASN A 364 5.80 9.84 17.18
N ASP A 365 5.00 10.46 16.29
CA ASP A 365 3.56 10.63 16.46
C ASP A 365 2.81 9.30 16.62
N LEU A 366 3.13 8.31 15.76
CA LEU A 366 2.52 6.98 15.83
C LEU A 366 2.99 6.19 17.06
N SER A 367 4.27 6.29 17.42
CA SER A 367 4.83 5.65 18.61
C SER A 367 4.19 6.17 19.89
N ASP A 368 4.09 7.49 20.03
CA ASP A 368 3.48 8.15 21.20
C ASP A 368 1.98 7.83 21.31
N ARG A 369 1.30 7.64 20.16
CA ARG A 369 -0.13 7.37 20.14
C ARG A 369 -0.49 5.93 20.41
N TYR A 370 0.22 4.97 19.81
CA TYR A 370 -0.22 3.56 19.81
C TYR A 370 0.59 2.67 20.73
N HIS A 371 1.83 3.01 21.05
CA HIS A 371 2.74 2.19 21.87
C HIS A 371 2.89 0.75 21.35
N LEU A 372 2.83 0.56 20.04
CA LEU A 372 3.02 -0.70 19.33
C LEU A 372 4.30 -0.64 18.49
N PRO A 373 4.91 -1.78 18.16
CA PRO A 373 6.02 -1.79 17.20
C PRO A 373 5.59 -1.17 15.87
N LEU A 374 6.49 -0.40 15.24
CA LEU A 374 6.24 0.27 13.98
C LEU A 374 7.10 -0.30 12.86
N MET A 375 6.61 -0.24 11.61
CA MET A 375 7.40 -0.53 10.42
C MET A 375 7.08 0.48 9.32
N VAL A 376 8.11 1.07 8.72
CA VAL A 376 7.95 1.82 7.46
C VAL A 376 7.89 0.81 6.33
N ILE A 377 6.68 0.47 5.88
CA ILE A 377 6.46 -0.62 4.93
C ILE A 377 6.51 -0.16 3.47
N GLU A 378 6.38 1.13 3.21
CA GLU A 378 6.59 1.75 1.92
C GLU A 378 7.20 3.15 2.09
N ASN A 379 8.23 3.43 1.30
CA ASN A 379 8.83 4.74 1.14
C ASN A 379 9.63 4.76 -0.16
N GLY A 380 9.64 5.85 -0.91
CA GLY A 380 10.38 5.87 -2.17
C GLY A 380 10.13 7.09 -3.02
N LEU A 381 10.95 7.23 -4.03
CA LEU A 381 10.91 8.32 -5.01
C LEU A 381 10.59 7.78 -6.39
N GLY A 382 9.43 8.16 -6.93
CA GLY A 382 9.15 7.98 -8.36
C GLY A 382 9.94 9.00 -9.18
N ALA A 383 10.77 8.54 -10.10
CA ALA A 383 11.65 9.39 -10.91
C ALA A 383 11.76 8.88 -12.36
N LYS A 384 12.23 9.76 -13.26
CA LYS A 384 12.59 9.41 -14.64
C LYS A 384 14.04 8.94 -14.67
N ASP A 385 14.23 7.64 -14.74
CA ASP A 385 15.56 7.08 -14.86
C ASP A 385 16.05 7.13 -16.30
N VAL A 386 17.34 7.36 -16.48
CA VAL A 386 18.02 7.31 -17.78
C VAL A 386 18.88 6.04 -17.84
N LEU A 387 18.57 5.19 -18.82
CA LEU A 387 19.42 4.03 -19.12
C LEU A 387 20.53 4.48 -20.05
N GLU A 388 21.77 4.40 -19.58
CA GLU A 388 22.96 4.77 -20.34
C GLU A 388 23.30 3.71 -21.40
N GLU A 389 24.18 4.05 -22.35
CA GLU A 389 24.61 3.14 -23.42
C GLU A 389 25.30 1.87 -22.89
N ASP A 390 25.99 1.97 -21.76
CA ASP A 390 26.65 0.85 -21.07
C ASP A 390 25.71 0.02 -20.19
N GLN A 391 24.40 0.22 -20.29
CA GLN A 391 23.35 -0.44 -19.52
C GLN A 391 23.37 -0.11 -18.03
N THR A 392 23.97 1.00 -17.61
CA THR A 392 23.91 1.50 -16.24
C THR A 392 22.80 2.53 -16.05
N VAL A 393 22.36 2.72 -14.81
CA VAL A 393 21.46 3.80 -14.38
C VAL A 393 22.08 4.50 -13.19
N ASN A 394 22.43 5.77 -13.37
CA ASN A 394 23.04 6.63 -12.35
C ASN A 394 21.95 7.38 -11.58
N ASP A 395 21.35 6.74 -10.59
CA ASP A 395 20.21 7.26 -9.81
C ASP A 395 20.63 7.85 -8.46
N ASP A 396 21.65 8.72 -8.45
CA ASP A 396 22.15 9.40 -7.23
C ASP A 396 21.04 10.16 -6.47
N TYR A 397 20.06 10.72 -7.19
CA TYR A 397 18.89 11.40 -6.61
C TYR A 397 18.03 10.43 -5.76
N ARG A 398 17.95 9.14 -6.13
CA ARG A 398 17.27 8.11 -5.34
C ARG A 398 18.06 7.75 -4.10
N ILE A 399 19.37 7.59 -4.26
CA ILE A 399 20.29 7.35 -3.14
C ILE A 399 20.18 8.50 -2.13
N ASP A 400 20.22 9.75 -2.58
CA ASP A 400 20.13 10.92 -1.71
C ASP A 400 18.77 10.97 -0.97
N TYR A 401 17.66 10.69 -1.68
CA TYR A 401 16.32 10.60 -1.07
C TYR A 401 16.28 9.54 0.03
N LEU A 402 16.69 8.30 -0.28
CA LEU A 402 16.65 7.19 0.67
C LEU A 402 17.57 7.40 1.86
N ARG A 403 18.78 7.96 1.62
CA ARG A 403 19.75 8.29 2.67
C ARG A 403 19.15 9.23 3.71
N GLN A 404 18.59 10.35 3.26
CA GLN A 404 17.99 11.35 4.15
C GLN A 404 16.85 10.74 4.99
N HIS A 405 16.01 9.89 4.40
CA HIS A 405 14.92 9.23 5.13
C HIS A 405 15.45 8.20 6.14
N ILE A 406 16.49 7.43 5.80
CA ILE A 406 17.11 6.46 6.72
C ILE A 406 17.79 7.19 7.89
N GLU A 407 18.45 8.32 7.65
CA GLU A 407 19.00 9.17 8.72
C GLU A 407 17.91 9.61 9.72
N GLN A 408 16.73 10.00 9.23
CA GLN A 408 15.62 10.39 10.09
C GLN A 408 15.02 9.21 10.85
N MET A 409 15.01 8.01 10.27
CA MET A 409 14.61 6.79 10.99
C MET A 409 15.60 6.44 12.11
N LYS A 410 16.93 6.63 11.91
CA LYS A 410 17.93 6.45 12.98
C LYS A 410 17.66 7.40 14.15
N LEU A 411 17.38 8.67 13.86
CA LEU A 411 17.03 9.65 14.87
C LEU A 411 15.72 9.32 15.60
N ALA A 412 14.70 8.79 14.89
CA ALA A 412 13.46 8.34 15.52
C ALA A 412 13.71 7.17 16.50
N VAL A 413 14.59 6.24 16.16
CA VAL A 413 15.01 5.15 17.07
C VAL A 413 15.73 5.74 18.31
N GLU A 414 16.53 6.79 18.15
CA GLU A 414 17.15 7.51 19.26
C GLU A 414 16.14 8.27 20.12
N ASP A 415 15.04 8.74 19.52
CA ASP A 415 13.89 9.33 20.24
C ASP A 415 13.10 8.28 21.05
N GLY A 416 13.32 6.99 20.82
CA GLY A 416 12.68 5.89 21.57
C GLY A 416 11.65 5.08 20.79
N VAL A 417 11.54 5.27 19.48
CA VAL A 417 10.61 4.50 18.61
C VAL A 417 11.05 3.06 18.50
N ASP A 418 10.14 2.11 18.75
CA ASP A 418 10.31 0.69 18.46
C ASP A 418 10.07 0.42 16.96
N LEU A 419 11.11 0.65 16.16
CA LEU A 419 11.09 0.48 14.71
C LEU A 419 11.63 -0.89 14.32
N MET A 420 10.77 -1.76 13.80
CA MET A 420 11.10 -3.16 13.49
C MET A 420 11.65 -3.39 12.08
N GLY A 421 11.43 -2.46 11.14
CA GLY A 421 11.89 -2.67 9.75
C GLY A 421 11.58 -1.52 8.80
N TYR A 422 12.17 -1.64 7.60
CA TYR A 422 12.04 -0.70 6.50
C TYR A 422 12.03 -1.42 5.14
N THR A 423 11.04 -1.13 4.32
CA THR A 423 10.93 -1.65 2.97
C THR A 423 10.66 -0.52 1.97
N PRO A 424 11.66 -0.07 1.20
CA PRO A 424 11.43 0.83 0.09
C PRO A 424 10.39 0.28 -0.88
N TRP A 425 9.49 1.17 -1.34
CA TRP A 425 8.48 0.83 -2.31
C TRP A 425 9.05 0.64 -3.70
N GLY A 426 8.58 -0.43 -4.37
CA GLY A 426 9.02 -0.74 -5.71
C GLY A 426 10.51 -1.03 -5.76
N CYS A 427 11.03 -1.91 -4.89
CA CYS A 427 12.45 -2.30 -4.87
C CYS A 427 12.99 -2.75 -6.23
N ILE A 428 12.12 -3.20 -7.11
CA ILE A 428 12.26 -3.38 -8.55
C ILE A 428 11.27 -2.45 -9.26
N ASP A 429 11.61 -1.89 -10.41
CA ASP A 429 10.67 -1.07 -11.19
C ASP A 429 9.38 -1.84 -11.47
N LEU A 430 8.26 -1.17 -11.29
CA LEU A 430 6.93 -1.71 -11.48
C LEU A 430 6.00 -0.64 -12.05
N VAL A 431 4.77 -1.02 -12.40
CA VAL A 431 3.77 -0.08 -12.87
C VAL A 431 3.36 0.86 -11.74
N SER A 432 3.35 2.17 -12.00
CA SER A 432 2.90 3.16 -11.01
C SER A 432 1.40 3.02 -10.71
N ALA A 433 1.02 2.84 -9.45
CA ALA A 433 -0.38 2.76 -9.04
C ALA A 433 -1.15 4.06 -9.31
N SER A 434 -0.51 5.23 -9.09
CA SER A 434 -1.16 6.52 -9.24
C SER A 434 -1.42 6.90 -10.69
N THR A 435 -0.46 6.64 -11.60
CA THR A 435 -0.51 7.08 -12.99
C THR A 435 -0.75 5.96 -13.99
N GLY A 436 -0.43 4.70 -13.66
CA GLY A 436 -0.56 3.57 -14.56
C GLY A 436 0.52 3.55 -15.65
N GLU A 437 1.73 4.07 -15.37
CA GLU A 437 2.84 4.17 -16.32
C GLU A 437 4.10 3.47 -15.81
N TYR A 438 4.97 3.02 -16.73
CA TYR A 438 6.30 2.48 -16.41
C TYR A 438 7.35 3.59 -16.26
N ALA A 439 7.13 4.77 -16.85
CA ALA A 439 8.10 5.87 -16.84
C ALA A 439 8.37 6.41 -15.43
N LYS A 440 7.40 6.28 -14.50
CA LYS A 440 7.55 6.63 -13.09
C LYS A 440 8.21 5.49 -12.32
N ARG A 441 9.53 5.49 -12.30
CA ARG A 441 10.34 4.40 -11.76
C ARG A 441 10.69 4.61 -10.31
N TYR A 442 10.54 3.54 -9.52
CA TYR A 442 10.82 3.56 -8.07
C TYR A 442 12.02 2.67 -7.69
N GLY A 443 12.31 1.66 -8.50
CA GLY A 443 13.17 0.54 -8.15
C GLY A 443 14.65 0.86 -8.07
N MET A 444 15.36 0.00 -7.38
CA MET A 444 16.82 -0.15 -7.41
C MET A 444 17.26 -1.16 -8.48
N ILE A 445 16.29 -1.87 -9.04
CA ILE A 445 16.45 -2.75 -10.20
C ILE A 445 15.62 -2.16 -11.34
N TYR A 446 16.28 -1.80 -12.43
CA TYR A 446 15.62 -1.29 -13.65
C TYR A 446 14.98 -2.45 -14.39
N VAL A 447 13.70 -2.28 -14.78
CA VAL A 447 13.03 -3.21 -15.70
C VAL A 447 12.88 -2.54 -17.06
N ARG A 448 13.47 -3.13 -18.08
CA ARG A 448 13.43 -2.58 -19.45
C ARG A 448 12.07 -2.83 -20.10
N ARG A 449 11.09 -2.03 -19.71
CA ARG A 449 9.72 -1.96 -20.24
C ARG A 449 9.30 -0.51 -20.31
N TYR A 450 8.62 -0.12 -21.39
CA TYR A 450 8.26 1.26 -21.69
C TYR A 450 6.76 1.39 -21.96
N ASP A 451 6.23 2.61 -21.81
CA ASP A 451 4.80 2.92 -21.99
C ASP A 451 4.33 2.78 -23.44
N ASP A 452 5.23 2.77 -24.42
CA ASP A 452 4.95 2.51 -25.84
C ASP A 452 4.81 1.01 -26.16
N GLY A 453 4.90 0.15 -25.16
CA GLY A 453 4.82 -1.29 -25.33
C GLY A 453 6.13 -1.96 -25.76
N THR A 454 7.23 -1.24 -25.87
CA THR A 454 8.55 -1.79 -26.17
C THR A 454 9.31 -2.25 -24.94
N GLY A 455 10.41 -2.98 -25.14
CA GLY A 455 11.25 -3.54 -24.08
C GLY A 455 11.11 -5.06 -23.96
N ASP A 456 12.08 -5.67 -23.30
CA ASP A 456 12.23 -7.13 -23.19
C ASP A 456 12.15 -7.63 -21.74
N PHE A 457 11.78 -6.75 -20.81
CA PHE A 457 11.70 -7.04 -19.38
C PHE A 457 13.04 -7.50 -18.77
N ALA A 458 14.16 -7.12 -19.33
CA ALA A 458 15.47 -7.37 -18.70
C ALA A 458 15.57 -6.63 -17.36
N ARG A 459 16.23 -7.26 -16.38
CA ARG A 459 16.51 -6.69 -15.05
C ARG A 459 17.94 -6.17 -15.03
N LEU A 460 18.11 -4.89 -14.76
CA LEU A 460 19.42 -4.24 -14.69
C LEU A 460 19.59 -3.58 -13.31
N LYS A 461 20.72 -3.78 -12.68
CA LYS A 461 21.02 -3.19 -11.37
C LYS A 461 21.36 -1.71 -11.54
N LYS A 462 20.65 -0.83 -10.83
CA LYS A 462 20.96 0.59 -10.78
C LYS A 462 22.09 0.87 -9.79
N LYS A 463 22.61 2.08 -9.77
CA LYS A 463 23.61 2.50 -8.77
C LYS A 463 23.09 2.35 -7.34
N SER A 464 21.81 2.67 -7.11
CA SER A 464 21.14 2.51 -5.82
C SER A 464 21.07 1.05 -5.35
N PHE A 465 21.14 0.05 -6.24
CA PHE A 465 21.19 -1.36 -5.84
C PHE A 465 22.41 -1.66 -4.96
N TYR A 466 23.58 -1.23 -5.41
CA TYR A 466 24.85 -1.49 -4.70
C TYR A 466 24.96 -0.64 -3.43
N TRP A 467 24.42 0.58 -3.47
CA TRP A 467 24.36 1.44 -2.30
C TRP A 467 23.46 0.81 -1.22
N TYR A 468 22.26 0.36 -1.58
CA TYR A 468 21.33 -0.23 -0.60
C TYR A 468 21.83 -1.58 -0.07
N GLN A 469 22.55 -2.36 -0.90
CA GLN A 469 23.27 -3.55 -0.45
C GLN A 469 24.26 -3.21 0.69
N GLN A 470 25.00 -2.12 0.56
CA GLN A 470 25.94 -1.68 1.60
C GLN A 470 25.20 -1.20 2.87
N VAL A 471 24.11 -0.47 2.71
CA VAL A 471 23.23 -0.06 3.83
C VAL A 471 22.77 -1.27 4.63
N ILE A 472 22.24 -2.29 3.97
CA ILE A 472 21.76 -3.52 4.62
C ILE A 472 22.91 -4.24 5.31
N LYS A 473 24.04 -4.41 4.62
CA LYS A 473 25.22 -5.11 5.13
C LYS A 473 25.77 -4.48 6.40
N THR A 474 25.72 -3.17 6.52
CA THR A 474 26.21 -2.40 7.68
C THR A 474 25.11 -2.08 8.69
N ASN A 475 23.90 -2.63 8.51
CA ASN A 475 22.72 -2.34 9.34
C ASN A 475 22.47 -0.81 9.47
N GLY A 476 22.63 -0.07 8.34
CA GLY A 476 22.40 1.37 8.27
C GLY A 476 23.53 2.23 8.87
N GLU A 477 24.70 1.69 9.17
CA GLU A 477 25.81 2.48 9.68
C GLU A 477 26.53 3.27 8.57
N GLU A 478 26.60 2.69 7.36
CA GLU A 478 27.17 3.35 6.18
C GLU A 478 26.02 3.69 5.19
N LEU A 479 25.78 5.00 4.99
CA LEU A 479 24.71 5.54 4.14
C LEU A 479 25.24 6.31 2.93
#